data_0060a8d089c7656081693128df44f44e
#
_entry.id   0060a8d089c7656081693128df44f44e
#
_cell.length_a   1.000
_cell.length_b   1.000
_cell.length_c   1.000
_cell.angle_alpha   90.00
_cell.angle_beta   90.00
_cell.angle_gamma   90.00
#
_symmetry.space_group_name_H-M   'P 1'
#
loop_
_entity.id
_entity.type
_entity.pdbx_description
1 polymer ?
#
loop_
_entity_poly.entity_id
_entity_poly.type
_entity_poly.pdbx_seq_one_letter_code
_entity_poly.pdbx_strand_id
1 'polypeptide(L)'
;MKRLLTPLLLATLLSTGAGATLAQTAAPAPAPHAPSAPAPPYGAPISLEAAQALIDKALTAAAAGHFRMAVAIVEPSGELVAFARMDDTQYGSIFVAQKKATSAARYRTATSVMEERVQGGRLVSLANEDTLPIAGGVPIVVDGHIVGAIGVSGGSAAEDNGVALAALAN
;
A
#
# COMPACT_ATOMS: atom_id res chain seq x y z
N MET A 1 46.84 -66.57 -44.47
CA MET A 1 46.40 -65.17 -44.18
C MET A 1 45.63 -65.16 -42.86
N LYS A 2 46.31 -64.82 -41.75
CA LYS A 2 45.75 -64.84 -40.39
C LYS A 2 45.33 -63.44 -40.04
N ARG A 3 44.04 -63.23 -39.78
CA ARG A 3 43.50 -61.96 -39.26
C ARG A 3 43.50 -62.00 -37.72
N LEU A 4 44.28 -61.14 -37.08
CA LEU A 4 44.28 -60.90 -35.66
C LEU A 4 43.09 -60.02 -35.30
N LEU A 5 42.24 -60.49 -34.41
CA LEU A 5 41.18 -59.71 -33.73
C LEU A 5 41.75 -59.16 -32.44
N THR A 6 41.75 -57.81 -32.32
CA THR A 6 42.12 -57.11 -31.08
C THR A 6 40.84 -56.87 -30.30
N PRO A 7 40.72 -57.15 -29.01
CA PRO A 7 39.58 -56.75 -28.20
C PRO A 7 39.67 -55.31 -27.72
N LEU A 8 38.63 -54.62 -27.95
CA LEU A 8 38.43 -53.22 -27.48
C LEU A 8 37.98 -53.27 -26.01
N LEU A 9 38.82 -52.81 -25.08
CA LEU A 9 38.44 -52.63 -23.69
C LEU A 9 37.58 -51.36 -23.56
N LEU A 10 36.32 -51.52 -23.17
CA LEU A 10 35.42 -50.44 -22.85
C LEU A 10 35.59 -50.08 -21.35
N ALA A 11 36.28 -48.96 -21.09
CA ALA A 11 36.41 -48.41 -19.72
C ALA A 11 35.18 -47.58 -19.38
N THR A 12 34.33 -48.07 -18.50
CA THR A 12 33.21 -47.32 -17.91
C THR A 12 33.72 -46.39 -16.80
N LEU A 13 33.75 -45.09 -17.06
CA LEU A 13 33.94 -44.07 -16.02
C LEU A 13 32.63 -43.90 -15.22
N LEU A 14 32.61 -44.35 -13.98
CA LEU A 14 31.61 -43.95 -12.99
C LEU A 14 31.94 -42.51 -12.51
N SER A 15 31.19 -41.53 -12.98
CA SER A 15 31.21 -40.20 -12.39
C SER A 15 30.33 -40.15 -11.15
N THR A 16 30.96 -40.16 -9.97
CA THR A 16 30.26 -39.86 -8.70
C THR A 16 29.97 -38.37 -8.64
N GLY A 17 28.75 -37.99 -9.03
CA GLY A 17 28.26 -36.63 -8.85
C GLY A 17 28.01 -36.36 -7.37
N ALA A 18 28.91 -35.61 -6.72
CA ALA A 18 28.66 -35.05 -5.41
C ALA A 18 27.54 -33.96 -5.53
N GLY A 19 26.34 -34.31 -5.14
CA GLY A 19 25.23 -33.37 -5.06
C GLY A 19 25.51 -32.36 -3.95
N ALA A 20 25.87 -31.14 -4.33
CA ALA A 20 25.94 -30.03 -3.39
C ALA A 20 24.50 -29.66 -2.97
N THR A 21 24.11 -30.06 -1.78
CA THR A 21 22.86 -29.62 -1.14
C THR A 21 23.04 -28.16 -0.78
N LEU A 22 22.42 -27.26 -1.55
CA LEU A 22 22.31 -25.85 -1.17
C LEU A 22 21.43 -25.79 0.08
N ALA A 23 22.05 -25.60 1.24
CA ALA A 23 21.34 -25.27 2.46
C ALA A 23 20.68 -23.92 2.28
N GLN A 24 19.36 -23.92 2.06
CA GLN A 24 18.55 -22.73 2.02
C GLN A 24 18.48 -22.17 3.44
N THR A 25 19.26 -21.13 3.70
CA THR A 25 19.19 -20.40 4.98
C THR A 25 17.82 -19.78 5.08
N ALA A 26 16.96 -20.31 5.97
CA ALA A 26 15.66 -19.73 6.24
C ALA A 26 15.86 -18.28 6.73
N ALA A 27 15.15 -17.34 6.12
CA ALA A 27 15.13 -15.97 6.60
C ALA A 27 14.70 -15.94 8.08
N PRO A 28 15.30 -15.10 8.93
CA PRO A 28 14.91 -15.00 10.34
C PRO A 28 13.43 -14.63 10.42
N ALA A 29 12.70 -15.31 11.32
CA ALA A 29 11.30 -15.00 11.58
C ALA A 29 11.16 -13.51 11.98
N PRO A 30 10.13 -12.80 11.49
CA PRO A 30 9.91 -11.41 11.88
C PRO A 30 9.73 -11.32 13.39
N ALA A 31 10.38 -10.32 13.99
CA ALA A 31 10.28 -10.07 15.42
C ALA A 31 8.81 -9.83 15.84
N PRO A 32 8.41 -10.26 17.05
CA PRO A 32 7.06 -10.00 17.55
C PRO A 32 6.80 -8.49 17.55
N HIS A 33 5.70 -8.10 16.91
CA HIS A 33 5.31 -6.69 16.89
C HIS A 33 4.91 -6.25 18.31
N ALA A 34 5.46 -5.15 18.79
CA ALA A 34 4.99 -4.51 20.00
C ALA A 34 3.49 -4.16 19.87
N PRO A 35 2.71 -4.23 20.96
CA PRO A 35 1.31 -3.83 20.93
C PRO A 35 1.20 -2.38 20.41
N SER A 36 0.48 -2.17 19.32
CA SER A 36 0.19 -0.82 18.84
C SER A 36 -0.83 -0.15 19.76
N ALA A 37 -0.70 1.18 19.94
CA ALA A 37 -1.72 1.94 20.64
C ALA A 37 -3.10 1.72 20.01
N PRO A 38 -4.20 1.70 20.81
CA PRO A 38 -5.53 1.57 20.28
C PRO A 38 -5.82 2.67 19.24
N ALA A 39 -6.43 2.31 18.13
CA ALA A 39 -6.86 3.29 17.15
C ALA A 39 -7.96 4.19 17.74
N PRO A 40 -8.03 5.50 17.39
CA PRO A 40 -9.08 6.39 17.85
C PRO A 40 -10.48 5.83 17.58
N PRO A 41 -11.47 6.05 18.47
CA PRO A 41 -12.86 5.66 18.23
C PRO A 41 -13.45 6.46 17.06
N TYR A 42 -14.56 5.98 16.50
CA TYR A 42 -15.32 6.74 15.54
C TYR A 42 -16.12 7.87 16.22
N GLY A 43 -16.18 9.03 15.54
CA GLY A 43 -17.02 10.17 15.89
C GLY A 43 -18.16 10.37 14.90
N ALA A 44 -18.81 11.53 15.01
CA ALA A 44 -19.81 11.95 14.02
C ALA A 44 -19.16 12.12 12.64
N PRO A 45 -19.89 11.83 11.54
CA PRO A 45 -19.39 12.03 10.19
C PRO A 45 -18.97 13.49 9.93
N ILE A 46 -17.89 13.65 9.17
CA ILE A 46 -17.43 14.96 8.69
C ILE A 46 -18.53 15.63 7.85
N SER A 47 -18.75 16.94 8.04
CA SER A 47 -19.69 17.72 7.22
C SER A 47 -19.16 17.90 5.79
N LEU A 48 -20.08 18.16 4.85
CA LEU A 48 -19.70 18.49 3.47
C LEU A 48 -18.81 19.74 3.40
N GLU A 49 -19.11 20.77 4.19
CA GLU A 49 -18.32 22.01 4.26
C GLU A 49 -16.87 21.72 4.68
N ALA A 50 -16.68 20.98 5.77
CA ALA A 50 -15.34 20.60 6.24
C ALA A 50 -14.62 19.69 5.23
N ALA A 51 -15.33 18.79 4.58
CA ALA A 51 -14.78 17.91 3.55
C ALA A 51 -14.29 18.72 2.34
N GLN A 52 -15.05 19.69 1.88
CA GLN A 52 -14.67 20.58 0.76
C GLN A 52 -13.45 21.43 1.12
N ALA A 53 -13.39 21.98 2.34
CA ALA A 53 -12.22 22.74 2.79
C ALA A 53 -10.94 21.88 2.80
N LEU A 54 -11.02 20.59 3.16
CA LEU A 54 -9.89 19.69 3.08
C LEU A 54 -9.49 19.36 1.63
N ILE A 55 -10.46 19.23 0.73
CA ILE A 55 -10.18 19.08 -0.70
C ILE A 55 -9.41 20.30 -1.21
N ASP A 56 -9.84 21.50 -0.90
CA ASP A 56 -9.18 22.74 -1.36
C ASP A 56 -7.73 22.83 -0.85
N LYS A 57 -7.48 22.47 0.40
CA LYS A 57 -6.12 22.36 0.96
C LYS A 57 -5.28 21.33 0.21
N ALA A 58 -5.85 20.15 -0.08
CA ALA A 58 -5.16 19.08 -0.79
C ALA A 58 -4.82 19.48 -2.24
N LEU A 59 -5.76 20.11 -2.95
CA LEU A 59 -5.56 20.61 -4.31
C LEU A 59 -4.50 21.72 -4.35
N THR A 60 -4.48 22.61 -3.34
CA THR A 60 -3.46 23.64 -3.19
C THR A 60 -2.07 23.01 -2.98
N ALA A 61 -1.96 22.03 -2.10
CA ALA A 61 -0.71 21.32 -1.85
C ALA A 61 -0.24 20.55 -3.11
N ALA A 62 -1.14 19.89 -3.82
CA ALA A 62 -0.84 19.19 -5.07
C ALA A 62 -0.34 20.17 -6.15
N ALA A 63 -1.00 21.32 -6.30
CA ALA A 63 -0.59 22.34 -7.27
C ALA A 63 0.80 22.93 -6.95
N ALA A 64 1.10 23.16 -5.68
CA ALA A 64 2.42 23.62 -5.25
C ALA A 64 3.54 22.61 -5.56
N GLY A 65 3.23 21.31 -5.51
CA GLY A 65 4.14 20.22 -5.92
C GLY A 65 4.14 19.93 -7.42
N HIS A 66 3.39 20.69 -8.23
CA HIS A 66 3.19 20.43 -9.67
C HIS A 66 2.58 19.06 -9.98
N PHE A 67 1.83 18.50 -9.04
CA PHE A 67 1.13 17.22 -9.21
C PHE A 67 -0.24 17.40 -9.86
N ARG A 68 -0.76 16.31 -10.46
CA ARG A 68 -2.12 16.18 -10.99
C ARG A 68 -2.80 15.04 -10.23
N MET A 69 -3.71 15.40 -9.31
CA MET A 69 -4.23 14.44 -8.34
C MET A 69 -5.75 14.41 -8.29
N ALA A 70 -6.28 13.28 -7.87
CA ALA A 70 -7.64 13.10 -7.41
C ALA A 70 -7.64 13.02 -5.88
N VAL A 71 -8.64 13.65 -5.25
CA VAL A 71 -8.81 13.72 -3.80
C VAL A 71 -10.22 13.28 -3.45
N ALA A 72 -10.34 12.35 -2.51
CA ALA A 72 -11.60 11.86 -1.98
C ALA A 72 -11.66 12.06 -0.48
N ILE A 73 -12.80 12.53 0.03
CA ILE A 73 -13.14 12.56 1.45
C ILE A 73 -14.31 11.61 1.66
N VAL A 74 -14.16 10.70 2.61
CA VAL A 74 -15.19 9.75 3.02
C VAL A 74 -15.54 9.94 4.49
N GLU A 75 -16.75 9.54 4.88
CA GLU A 75 -17.17 9.49 6.28
C GLU A 75 -16.62 8.21 6.98
N PRO A 76 -16.87 7.98 8.29
CA PRO A 76 -16.31 6.84 9.02
C PRO A 76 -16.70 5.46 8.46
N SER A 77 -17.88 5.33 7.83
CA SER A 77 -18.29 4.07 7.16
C SER A 77 -17.53 3.80 5.86
N GLY A 78 -16.81 4.81 5.34
CA GLY A 78 -16.08 4.77 4.08
C GLY A 78 -16.90 5.23 2.86
N GLU A 79 -18.11 5.74 3.07
CA GLU A 79 -18.94 6.30 2.01
C GLU A 79 -18.49 7.71 1.63
N LEU A 80 -18.60 8.04 0.33
CA LEU A 80 -18.08 9.28 -0.23
C LEU A 80 -18.88 10.50 0.24
N VAL A 81 -18.19 11.52 0.77
CA VAL A 81 -18.77 12.82 1.14
C VAL A 81 -18.45 13.87 0.07
N ALA A 82 -17.19 13.94 -0.37
CA ALA A 82 -16.75 14.91 -1.38
C ALA A 82 -15.59 14.33 -2.20
N PHE A 83 -15.48 14.79 -3.46
CA PHE A 83 -14.45 14.35 -4.39
C PHE A 83 -14.08 15.46 -5.37
N ALA A 84 -12.79 15.56 -5.68
CA ALA A 84 -12.31 16.40 -6.77
C ALA A 84 -11.22 15.70 -7.55
N ARG A 85 -11.15 15.97 -8.85
CA ARG A 85 -10.08 15.54 -9.75
C ARG A 85 -9.54 16.74 -10.50
N MET A 86 -8.24 16.99 -10.39
CA MET A 86 -7.55 18.00 -11.19
C MET A 86 -7.57 17.61 -12.66
N ASP A 87 -7.49 18.62 -13.55
CA ASP A 87 -7.31 18.39 -14.97
C ASP A 87 -6.03 17.58 -15.21
N ASP A 88 -6.01 16.77 -16.26
CA ASP A 88 -4.91 15.90 -16.64
C ASP A 88 -4.53 14.80 -15.63
N THR A 89 -5.31 14.61 -14.56
CA THR A 89 -5.13 13.46 -13.66
C THR A 89 -5.52 12.18 -14.36
N GLN A 90 -4.69 11.14 -14.25
CA GLN A 90 -4.98 9.82 -14.82
C GLN A 90 -6.31 9.25 -14.29
N TYR A 91 -7.08 8.59 -15.13
CA TYR A 91 -8.42 8.09 -14.77
C TYR A 91 -8.41 7.06 -13.64
N GLY A 92 -7.38 6.22 -13.55
CA GLY A 92 -7.24 5.25 -12.47
C GLY A 92 -7.21 5.87 -11.07
N SER A 93 -6.73 7.11 -10.94
CA SER A 93 -6.66 7.83 -9.66
C SER A 93 -8.03 8.13 -9.07
N ILE A 94 -9.10 8.16 -9.88
CA ILE A 94 -10.47 8.34 -9.39
C ILE A 94 -10.85 7.20 -8.43
N PHE A 95 -10.61 5.97 -8.85
CA PHE A 95 -10.88 4.78 -8.03
C PHE A 95 -9.88 4.66 -6.87
N VAL A 96 -8.59 4.87 -7.16
CA VAL A 96 -7.52 4.68 -6.16
C VAL A 96 -7.66 5.67 -5.00
N ALA A 97 -7.98 6.95 -5.25
CA ALA A 97 -8.19 7.93 -4.17
C ALA A 97 -9.33 7.53 -3.24
N GLN A 98 -10.48 7.13 -3.81
CA GLN A 98 -11.63 6.68 -3.02
C GLN A 98 -11.29 5.41 -2.22
N LYS A 99 -10.65 4.42 -2.85
CA LYS A 99 -10.30 3.16 -2.18
C LYS A 99 -9.29 3.36 -1.04
N LYS A 100 -8.32 4.27 -1.22
CA LYS A 100 -7.39 4.67 -0.13
C LYS A 100 -8.14 5.33 1.03
N ALA A 101 -9.05 6.28 0.75
CA ALA A 101 -9.87 6.93 1.78
C ALA A 101 -10.72 5.90 2.53
N THR A 102 -11.49 5.05 1.82
CA THR A 102 -12.32 3.99 2.39
C THR A 102 -11.50 3.05 3.28
N SER A 103 -10.33 2.61 2.81
CA SER A 103 -9.42 1.76 3.58
C SER A 103 -9.01 2.44 4.89
N ALA A 104 -8.60 3.71 4.82
CA ALA A 104 -8.15 4.45 5.99
C ALA A 104 -9.27 4.67 7.01
N ALA A 105 -10.50 4.99 6.57
CA ALA A 105 -11.66 5.19 7.42
C ALA A 105 -12.07 3.89 8.13
N ARG A 106 -12.39 2.85 7.35
CA ARG A 106 -12.92 1.59 7.88
C ARG A 106 -11.97 0.87 8.81
N TYR A 107 -10.67 0.94 8.54
CA TYR A 107 -9.65 0.25 9.35
C TYR A 107 -8.95 1.16 10.35
N ARG A 108 -9.33 2.45 10.45
CA ARG A 108 -8.81 3.44 11.40
C ARG A 108 -7.27 3.50 11.38
N THR A 109 -6.69 3.39 10.21
CA THR A 109 -5.23 3.25 10.02
C THR A 109 -4.84 3.91 8.71
N ALA A 110 -3.79 4.71 8.71
CA ALA A 110 -3.25 5.24 7.47
C ALA A 110 -2.82 4.10 6.52
N THR A 111 -3.08 4.27 5.23
CA THR A 111 -2.73 3.24 4.24
C THR A 111 -1.21 3.09 4.07
N SER A 112 -0.40 4.09 4.45
CA SER A 112 1.06 3.97 4.55
C SER A 112 1.47 2.89 5.55
N VAL A 113 0.81 2.79 6.70
CA VAL A 113 1.05 1.73 7.70
C VAL A 113 0.63 0.35 7.16
N MET A 114 -0.44 0.30 6.35
CA MET A 114 -0.84 -0.94 5.68
C MET A 114 0.20 -1.37 4.65
N GLU A 115 0.72 -0.42 3.86
CA GLU A 115 1.79 -0.64 2.87
C GLU A 115 3.06 -1.16 3.54
N GLU A 116 3.52 -0.54 4.63
CA GLU A 116 4.67 -0.98 5.41
C GLU A 116 4.52 -2.43 5.91
N ARG A 117 3.33 -2.81 6.36
CA ARG A 117 3.04 -4.19 6.79
C ARG A 117 3.17 -5.19 5.64
N VAL A 118 2.72 -4.82 4.43
CA VAL A 118 2.87 -5.66 3.24
C VAL A 118 4.33 -5.78 2.84
N GLN A 119 5.06 -4.66 2.81
CA GLN A 119 6.51 -4.62 2.54
C GLN A 119 7.31 -5.42 3.58
N GLY A 120 6.87 -5.39 4.84
CA GLY A 120 7.41 -6.22 5.93
C GLY A 120 7.04 -7.71 5.87
N GLY A 121 6.42 -8.17 4.76
CA GLY A 121 6.13 -9.58 4.50
C GLY A 121 4.73 -10.05 4.93
N ARG A 122 3.85 -9.18 5.44
CA ARG A 122 2.46 -9.54 5.78
C ARG A 122 1.57 -9.61 4.52
N LEU A 123 1.92 -10.47 3.57
CA LEU A 123 1.24 -10.58 2.27
C LEU A 123 -0.22 -11.04 2.38
N VAL A 124 -0.60 -11.71 3.47
CA VAL A 124 -2.00 -12.09 3.74
C VAL A 124 -2.95 -10.87 3.75
N SER A 125 -2.44 -9.66 4.02
CA SER A 125 -3.23 -8.43 3.96
C SER A 125 -3.76 -8.13 2.56
N LEU A 126 -3.11 -8.64 1.50
CA LEU A 126 -3.54 -8.47 0.11
C LEU A 126 -4.79 -9.29 -0.25
N ALA A 127 -5.13 -10.30 0.56
CA ALA A 127 -6.36 -11.08 0.39
C ALA A 127 -7.63 -10.32 0.86
N ASN A 128 -7.46 -9.19 1.56
CA ASN A 128 -8.58 -8.35 1.96
C ASN A 128 -8.96 -7.38 0.85
N GLU A 129 -9.99 -7.73 0.09
CA GLU A 129 -10.49 -6.93 -1.05
C GLU A 129 -11.06 -5.55 -0.64
N ASP A 130 -11.40 -5.37 0.65
CA ASP A 130 -11.91 -4.10 1.16
C ASP A 130 -10.80 -3.06 1.37
N THR A 131 -9.52 -3.43 1.32
CA THR A 131 -8.39 -2.52 1.52
C THR A 131 -7.56 -2.29 0.27
N LEU A 132 -6.93 -1.11 0.20
CA LEU A 132 -5.87 -0.79 -0.74
C LEU A 132 -4.63 -0.34 0.06
N PRO A 133 -3.66 -1.24 0.33
CA PRO A 133 -2.48 -0.94 1.13
C PRO A 133 -1.42 -0.19 0.31
N ILE A 134 -1.77 1.00 -0.17
CA ILE A 134 -0.90 1.94 -0.90
C ILE A 134 -1.03 3.29 -0.22
N ALA A 135 0.07 3.92 0.18
CA ALA A 135 0.08 5.18 0.91
C ALA A 135 -0.67 6.31 0.20
N GLY A 136 -1.29 7.21 0.97
CA GLY A 136 -2.11 8.32 0.48
C GLY A 136 -3.54 8.33 1.03
N GLY A 137 -3.94 7.33 1.83
CA GLY A 137 -5.17 7.33 2.61
C GLY A 137 -4.86 7.63 4.08
N VAL A 138 -5.49 8.65 4.67
CA VAL A 138 -5.22 9.10 6.05
C VAL A 138 -6.52 9.35 6.80
N PRO A 139 -6.74 8.76 8.00
CA PRO A 139 -7.89 9.08 8.83
C PRO A 139 -7.92 10.57 9.21
N ILE A 140 -9.10 11.17 9.20
CA ILE A 140 -9.36 12.53 9.68
C ILE A 140 -9.80 12.41 11.14
N VAL A 141 -9.00 12.99 12.06
CA VAL A 141 -9.24 12.93 13.50
C VAL A 141 -9.58 14.31 14.02
N VAL A 142 -10.72 14.43 14.68
CA VAL A 142 -11.17 15.66 15.36
C VAL A 142 -11.49 15.29 16.81
N ASP A 143 -10.94 16.01 17.76
CA ASP A 143 -11.14 15.78 19.21
C ASP A 143 -10.93 14.31 19.63
N GLY A 144 -9.92 13.67 19.04
CA GLY A 144 -9.58 12.27 19.32
C GLY A 144 -10.50 11.23 18.68
N HIS A 145 -11.44 11.63 17.82
CA HIS A 145 -12.36 10.75 17.13
C HIS A 145 -12.15 10.78 15.61
N ILE A 146 -12.30 9.64 14.95
CA ILE A 146 -12.25 9.54 13.49
C ILE A 146 -13.62 10.00 12.94
N VAL A 147 -13.61 11.11 12.23
CA VAL A 147 -14.80 11.69 11.58
C VAL A 147 -14.89 11.36 10.09
N GLY A 148 -13.86 10.74 9.54
CA GLY A 148 -13.76 10.34 8.14
C GLY A 148 -12.32 10.01 7.75
N ALA A 149 -12.03 10.02 6.47
CA ALA A 149 -10.68 9.91 5.94
C ALA A 149 -10.53 10.66 4.62
N ILE A 150 -9.30 11.08 4.34
CA ILE A 150 -8.87 11.61 3.04
C ILE A 150 -8.12 10.52 2.26
N GLY A 151 -8.31 10.48 0.96
CA GLY A 151 -7.52 9.67 0.04
C GLY A 151 -7.06 10.49 -1.15
N VAL A 152 -5.78 10.39 -1.46
CA VAL A 152 -5.13 11.13 -2.55
C VAL A 152 -4.47 10.15 -3.51
N SER A 153 -4.55 10.44 -4.81
CA SER A 153 -3.92 9.63 -5.86
C SER A 153 -3.61 10.45 -7.09
N GLY A 154 -2.43 10.25 -7.67
CA GLY A 154 -2.01 10.91 -8.90
C GLY A 154 -0.50 10.94 -9.10
N GLY A 155 0.26 10.84 -8.02
CA GLY A 155 1.72 10.74 -7.98
C GLY A 155 2.20 9.35 -7.56
N SER A 156 3.41 9.29 -7.04
CA SER A 156 3.90 8.14 -6.29
C SER A 156 3.15 8.01 -4.94
N ALA A 157 3.20 6.83 -4.32
CA ALA A 157 2.58 6.61 -3.02
C ALA A 157 3.07 7.62 -1.95
N ALA A 158 4.35 7.98 -1.97
CA ALA A 158 4.93 8.95 -1.05
C ALA A 158 4.40 10.38 -1.31
N GLU A 159 4.28 10.80 -2.56
CA GLU A 159 3.73 12.11 -2.94
C GLU A 159 2.25 12.21 -2.59
N ASP A 160 1.46 11.18 -2.91
CA ASP A 160 0.06 11.09 -2.54
C ASP A 160 -0.14 11.24 -1.03
N ASN A 161 0.68 10.53 -0.23
CA ASN A 161 0.67 10.61 1.23
C ASN A 161 1.09 11.99 1.75
N GLY A 162 2.11 12.58 1.14
CA GLY A 162 2.57 13.94 1.47
C GLY A 162 1.48 14.98 1.29
N VAL A 163 0.73 14.94 0.18
CA VAL A 163 -0.40 15.83 -0.08
C VAL A 163 -1.55 15.57 0.90
N ALA A 164 -1.87 14.30 1.20
CA ALA A 164 -2.90 13.98 2.18
C ALA A 164 -2.57 14.54 3.59
N LEU A 165 -1.33 14.39 4.03
CA LEU A 165 -0.87 14.92 5.32
C LEU A 165 -0.84 16.47 5.34
N ALA A 166 -0.42 17.10 4.23
CA ALA A 166 -0.42 18.57 4.13
C ALA A 166 -1.84 19.15 4.23
N ALA A 167 -2.84 18.49 3.67
CA ALA A 167 -4.24 18.91 3.78
C ALA A 167 -4.77 18.84 5.23
N LEU A 168 -4.25 17.92 6.04
CA LEU A 168 -4.65 17.71 7.44
C LEU A 168 -3.83 18.54 8.44
N ALA A 169 -2.74 19.16 7.99
CA ALA A 169 -1.96 20.07 8.83
C ALA A 169 -2.76 21.35 9.16
N ASN A 170 -2.64 21.79 10.43
CA ASN A 170 -3.28 23.02 10.93
C ASN A 170 -2.59 24.29 10.41
#